data_02362c4ab2794882dee6650429da3b57
#
_entry.id   02362c4ab2794882dee6650429da3b57
#
_cell.length_a   1.000
_cell.length_b   1.000
_cell.length_c   1.000
_cell.angle_alpha   90.00
_cell.angle_beta   90.00
_cell.angle_gamma   90.00
#
_symmetry.space_group_name_H-M   'P 1'
#
loop_
_entity.id
_entity.type
_entity.pdbx_description
1 polymer ?
#
loop_
_entity_poly.entity_id
_entity_poly.type
_entity_poly.pdbx_seq_one_letter_code
_entity_poly.pdbx_strand_id
1 'polypeptide(L)'
;MILASRNDHKVRELGEMLPGVDLRPLPDEIPSPVEDGDTFTANALIKARSAREATGEVVVADDSGIEVEALDGRPGVRSARYAGEDATDEANLGKVLEEVEAAGGSRRARYVCVIALIDEAGEEHVFEATCEGELVLEARGDGGFGYDPAFVPDG
;
A
#
# COMPACT_ATOMS: atom_id res chain seq x y z
N MET A 1 11.81 -14.75 7.79
CA MET A 1 10.72 -14.37 6.86
C MET A 1 11.16 -13.17 6.04
N ILE A 2 10.92 -13.17 4.76
CA ILE A 2 11.23 -12.06 3.86
C ILE A 2 10.01 -11.15 3.70
N LEU A 3 10.18 -9.86 3.89
CA LEU A 3 9.20 -8.86 3.46
C LEU A 3 9.52 -8.41 2.03
N ALA A 4 8.63 -8.70 1.08
CA ALA A 4 8.79 -8.35 -0.32
C ALA A 4 8.48 -6.86 -0.56
N SER A 5 9.19 -5.99 0.13
CA SER A 5 9.07 -4.53 0.03
C SER A 5 10.42 -3.87 0.19
N ARG A 6 10.59 -2.73 -0.46
CA ARG A 6 11.73 -1.81 -0.28
C ARG A 6 11.30 -0.48 0.32
N ASN A 7 10.05 -0.38 0.74
CA ASN A 7 9.56 0.79 1.44
C ASN A 7 9.97 0.72 2.90
N ASP A 8 10.93 1.55 3.30
CA ASP A 8 11.49 1.58 4.66
C ASP A 8 10.43 1.88 5.74
N HIS A 9 9.40 2.67 5.41
CA HIS A 9 8.28 2.93 6.31
C HIS A 9 7.50 1.64 6.60
N LYS A 10 7.16 0.87 5.56
CA LYS A 10 6.45 -0.41 5.70
C LYS A 10 7.29 -1.46 6.43
N VAL A 11 8.58 -1.55 6.13
CA VAL A 11 9.51 -2.48 6.83
C VAL A 11 9.52 -2.20 8.32
N ARG A 12 9.61 -0.92 8.71
CA ARG A 12 9.62 -0.52 10.10
C ARG A 12 8.28 -0.80 10.78
N GLU A 13 7.16 -0.36 10.19
CA GLU A 13 5.84 -0.52 10.76
C GLU A 13 5.47 -2.00 10.96
N LEU A 14 5.69 -2.84 9.94
CA LEU A 14 5.42 -4.28 10.07
C LEU A 14 6.35 -4.95 11.09
N GLY A 15 7.60 -4.52 11.19
CA GLY A 15 8.52 -5.01 12.20
C GLY A 15 8.07 -4.67 13.63
N GLU A 16 7.51 -3.48 13.83
CA GLU A 16 6.93 -3.06 15.12
C GLU A 16 5.64 -3.82 15.47
N MET A 17 4.81 -4.14 14.46
CA MET A 17 3.57 -4.89 14.62
C MET A 17 3.78 -6.38 14.90
N LEU A 18 4.93 -6.94 14.49
CA LEU A 18 5.23 -8.37 14.59
C LEU A 18 6.43 -8.62 15.53
N PRO A 19 6.34 -8.24 16.80
CA PRO A 19 7.45 -8.44 17.73
C PRO A 19 7.77 -9.93 17.88
N GLY A 20 9.02 -10.31 17.69
CA GLY A 20 9.47 -11.71 17.77
C GLY A 20 9.50 -12.45 16.42
N VAL A 21 9.06 -11.84 15.35
CA VAL A 21 9.27 -12.33 13.99
C VAL A 21 10.56 -11.72 13.42
N ASP A 22 11.49 -12.56 12.98
CA ASP A 22 12.68 -12.11 12.24
C ASP A 22 12.27 -11.73 10.81
N LEU A 23 11.81 -10.49 10.67
CA LEU A 23 11.39 -9.92 9.40
C LEU A 23 12.57 -9.23 8.73
N ARG A 24 12.94 -9.68 7.54
CA ARG A 24 14.07 -9.15 6.77
C ARG A 24 13.56 -8.55 5.46
N PRO A 25 14.08 -7.39 5.04
CA PRO A 25 13.74 -6.80 3.75
C PRO A 25 14.16 -7.71 2.58
N LEU A 26 13.56 -7.50 1.42
CA LEU A 26 13.97 -8.16 0.18
C LEU A 26 15.41 -7.74 -0.16
N PRO A 27 16.32 -8.69 -0.43
CA PRO A 27 17.69 -8.38 -0.84
C PRO A 27 17.75 -7.47 -2.06
N ASP A 28 18.71 -6.54 -2.08
CA ASP A 28 18.82 -5.51 -3.13
C ASP A 28 19.08 -6.08 -4.54
N GLU A 29 19.74 -7.23 -4.61
CA GLU A 29 20.02 -7.95 -5.86
C GLU A 29 18.80 -8.59 -6.52
N ILE A 30 17.68 -8.74 -5.78
CA ILE A 30 16.45 -9.33 -6.32
C ILE A 30 15.62 -8.21 -6.95
N PRO A 31 15.36 -8.24 -8.26
CA PRO A 31 14.57 -7.19 -8.90
C PRO A 31 13.13 -7.17 -8.39
N SER A 32 12.55 -5.99 -8.29
CA SER A 32 11.12 -5.87 -8.03
C SER A 32 10.33 -6.32 -9.27
N PRO A 33 9.29 -7.13 -9.09
CA PRO A 33 8.43 -7.51 -10.21
C PRO A 33 7.61 -6.31 -10.71
N VAL A 34 7.12 -6.42 -11.93
CA VAL A 34 6.14 -5.46 -12.46
C VAL A 34 4.80 -5.70 -11.76
N GLU A 35 4.28 -4.67 -11.13
CA GLU A 35 2.97 -4.69 -10.46
C GLU A 35 1.89 -4.22 -11.44
N ASP A 36 1.46 -5.11 -12.31
CA ASP A 36 0.47 -4.88 -13.36
C ASP A 36 -0.92 -5.47 -13.05
N GLY A 37 -1.13 -5.88 -11.81
CA GLY A 37 -2.41 -6.38 -11.34
C GLY A 37 -3.47 -5.28 -11.22
N ASP A 38 -4.71 -5.64 -11.50
CA ASP A 38 -5.87 -4.73 -11.43
C ASP A 38 -6.42 -4.60 -10.00
N THR A 39 -5.92 -5.39 -9.06
CA THR A 39 -6.36 -5.39 -7.65
C THR A 39 -5.16 -5.40 -6.70
N PHE A 40 -5.38 -4.93 -5.47
CA PHE A 40 -4.37 -5.03 -4.40
C PHE A 40 -3.95 -6.48 -4.14
N THR A 41 -4.91 -7.40 -4.14
CA THR A 41 -4.63 -8.85 -3.98
C THR A 41 -3.71 -9.36 -5.09
N ALA A 42 -3.97 -9.02 -6.35
CA ALA A 42 -3.13 -9.45 -7.47
C ALA A 42 -1.71 -8.93 -7.32
N ASN A 43 -1.53 -7.65 -6.99
CA ASN A 43 -0.21 -7.05 -6.80
C ASN A 43 0.54 -7.62 -5.59
N ALA A 44 -0.14 -7.82 -4.46
CA ALA A 44 0.46 -8.47 -3.29
C ALA A 44 0.97 -9.88 -3.62
N LEU A 45 0.17 -10.67 -4.34
CA LEU A 45 0.56 -12.03 -4.78
C LEU A 45 1.71 -12.01 -5.79
N ILE A 46 1.72 -11.07 -6.75
CA ILE A 46 2.84 -10.91 -7.70
C ILE A 46 4.14 -10.69 -6.93
N LYS A 47 4.16 -9.79 -5.96
CA LYS A 47 5.34 -9.54 -5.12
C LYS A 47 5.75 -10.74 -4.29
N ALA A 48 4.79 -11.37 -3.63
CA ALA A 48 5.06 -12.54 -2.78
C ALA A 48 5.63 -13.72 -3.58
N ARG A 49 5.04 -14.04 -4.73
CA ARG A 49 5.50 -15.12 -5.62
C ARG A 49 6.89 -14.87 -6.15
N SER A 50 7.16 -13.66 -6.64
CA SER A 50 8.49 -13.27 -7.14
C SER A 50 9.57 -13.40 -6.07
N ALA A 51 9.31 -12.91 -4.86
CA ALA A 51 10.24 -13.02 -3.76
C ALA A 51 10.43 -14.48 -3.29
N ARG A 52 9.35 -15.28 -3.26
CA ARG A 52 9.40 -16.71 -2.91
C ARG A 52 10.25 -17.50 -3.92
N GLU A 53 10.05 -17.25 -5.20
CA GLU A 53 10.84 -17.89 -6.28
C GLU A 53 12.34 -17.57 -6.15
N ALA A 54 12.65 -16.31 -5.85
CA ALA A 54 14.03 -15.85 -5.76
C ALA A 54 14.74 -16.30 -4.48
N THR A 55 14.03 -16.42 -3.35
CA THR A 55 14.65 -16.69 -2.04
C THR A 55 14.44 -18.11 -1.53
N GLY A 56 13.37 -18.78 -1.92
CA GLY A 56 12.97 -20.07 -1.36
C GLY A 56 12.45 -19.99 0.09
N GLU A 57 12.35 -18.79 0.67
CA GLU A 57 11.97 -18.58 2.08
C GLU A 57 10.47 -18.28 2.24
N VAL A 58 9.99 -18.31 3.48
CA VAL A 58 8.67 -17.76 3.83
C VAL A 58 8.66 -16.27 3.49
N VAL A 59 7.65 -15.85 2.75
CA VAL A 59 7.55 -14.47 2.27
C VAL A 59 6.23 -13.85 2.68
N VAL A 60 6.27 -12.61 3.10
CA VAL A 60 5.11 -11.74 3.23
C VAL A 60 5.27 -10.57 2.27
N ALA A 61 4.20 -10.22 1.58
CA ALA A 61 4.11 -9.02 0.74
C ALA A 61 2.84 -8.26 1.06
N ASP A 62 2.86 -6.96 0.90
CA ASP A 62 1.67 -6.14 1.01
C ASP A 62 1.43 -5.36 -0.28
N ASP A 63 0.19 -5.04 -0.54
CA ASP A 63 -0.19 -3.95 -1.43
C ASP A 63 -1.29 -3.13 -0.76
N SER A 64 -1.17 -1.83 -0.81
CA SER A 64 -2.05 -0.93 -0.10
C SER A 64 -2.23 0.38 -0.85
N GLY A 65 -3.34 1.04 -0.62
CA GLY A 65 -3.63 2.32 -1.21
C GLY A 65 -4.90 2.92 -0.67
N ILE A 66 -5.25 4.07 -1.23
CA ILE A 66 -6.47 4.80 -0.90
C ILE A 66 -7.47 4.70 -2.04
N GLU A 67 -8.72 4.49 -1.69
CA GLU A 67 -9.86 4.56 -2.61
C GLU A 67 -10.76 5.71 -2.20
N VAL A 68 -11.13 6.56 -3.15
CA VAL A 68 -11.94 7.75 -2.91
C VAL A 68 -13.26 7.64 -3.65
N GLU A 69 -14.37 7.78 -2.94
CA GLU A 69 -15.72 7.61 -3.48
C GLU A 69 -16.01 8.58 -4.63
N ALA A 70 -15.70 9.86 -4.48
CA ALA A 70 -15.92 10.87 -5.52
C ALA A 70 -15.10 10.64 -6.79
N LEU A 71 -14.09 9.77 -6.74
CA LEU A 71 -13.21 9.43 -7.85
C LEU A 71 -13.43 8.00 -8.36
N ASP A 72 -14.57 7.39 -8.06
CA ASP A 72 -14.90 6.01 -8.46
C ASP A 72 -13.84 4.99 -8.02
N GLY A 73 -13.33 5.14 -6.80
CA GLY A 73 -12.31 4.26 -6.21
C GLY A 73 -10.86 4.58 -6.60
N ARG A 74 -10.62 5.58 -7.44
CA ARG A 74 -9.24 6.04 -7.70
C ARG A 74 -8.66 6.77 -6.50
N PRO A 75 -7.35 6.76 -6.28
CA PRO A 75 -6.26 6.14 -7.05
C PRO A 75 -6.21 4.60 -7.01
N GLY A 76 -6.75 3.93 -5.98
CA GLY A 76 -6.71 2.47 -5.86
C GLY A 76 -5.29 1.91 -5.95
N VAL A 77 -5.05 0.91 -6.77
CA VAL A 77 -3.74 0.28 -6.98
C VAL A 77 -2.67 1.25 -7.52
N ARG A 78 -3.06 2.42 -7.98
CA ARG A 78 -2.14 3.47 -8.46
C ARG A 78 -1.76 4.48 -7.39
N SER A 79 -2.12 4.26 -6.13
CA SER A 79 -1.90 5.21 -5.04
C SER A 79 -0.47 5.72 -4.94
N ALA A 80 0.53 4.85 -5.11
CA ALA A 80 1.93 5.24 -5.03
C ALA A 80 2.45 6.03 -6.24
N ARG A 81 1.71 6.03 -7.37
CA ARG A 81 2.13 6.64 -8.65
C ARG A 81 1.00 7.40 -9.35
N TYR A 82 0.07 7.94 -8.58
CA TYR A 82 -1.14 8.57 -9.14
C TYR A 82 -0.84 9.82 -9.95
N ALA A 83 0.15 10.61 -9.54
CA ALA A 83 0.61 11.79 -10.28
C ALA A 83 1.72 11.49 -11.30
N GLY A 84 2.18 10.24 -11.40
CA GLY A 84 3.23 9.79 -12.32
C GLY A 84 4.11 8.72 -11.68
N GLU A 85 4.90 8.00 -12.48
CA GLU A 85 5.73 6.88 -11.99
C GLU A 85 6.78 7.32 -10.95
N ASP A 86 7.32 8.52 -11.07
CA ASP A 86 8.31 9.09 -10.15
C ASP A 86 7.72 10.19 -9.25
N ALA A 87 6.40 10.21 -9.07
CA ALA A 87 5.74 11.24 -8.29
C ALA A 87 6.07 11.13 -6.80
N THR A 88 6.20 12.28 -6.14
CA THR A 88 6.32 12.36 -4.69
C THR A 88 4.97 12.13 -4.01
N ASP A 89 5.00 11.81 -2.72
CA ASP A 89 3.78 11.69 -1.91
C ASP A 89 2.95 12.98 -1.95
N GLU A 90 3.62 14.14 -1.88
CA GLU A 90 2.94 15.44 -1.98
C GLU A 90 2.25 15.63 -3.35
N ALA A 91 2.90 15.20 -4.44
CA ALA A 91 2.32 15.30 -5.78
C ALA A 91 1.09 14.39 -5.93
N ASN A 92 1.18 13.17 -5.42
CA ASN A 92 0.06 12.23 -5.42
C ASN A 92 -1.11 12.75 -4.60
N LEU A 93 -0.84 13.24 -3.38
CA LEU A 93 -1.85 13.82 -2.49
C LEU A 93 -2.48 15.06 -3.13
N GLY A 94 -1.67 15.98 -3.64
CA GLY A 94 -2.15 17.21 -4.30
C GLY A 94 -3.10 16.89 -5.44
N LYS A 95 -2.76 15.94 -6.30
CA LYS A 95 -3.62 15.52 -7.41
C LYS A 95 -4.96 14.96 -6.93
N VAL A 96 -4.96 14.11 -5.90
CA VAL A 96 -6.21 13.56 -5.34
C VAL A 96 -7.08 14.68 -4.79
N LEU A 97 -6.52 15.60 -4.00
CA LEU A 97 -7.29 16.71 -3.41
C LEU A 97 -7.87 17.65 -4.46
N GLU A 98 -7.11 17.98 -5.50
CA GLU A 98 -7.60 18.79 -6.63
C GLU A 98 -8.77 18.09 -7.36
N GLU A 99 -8.66 16.79 -7.64
CA GLU A 99 -9.72 16.03 -8.31
C GLU A 99 -10.96 15.87 -7.43
N VAL A 100 -10.81 15.67 -6.13
CA VAL A 100 -11.92 15.59 -5.17
C VAL A 100 -12.65 16.93 -5.07
N GLU A 101 -11.91 18.03 -4.99
CA GLU A 101 -12.49 19.37 -4.98
C GLU A 101 -13.24 19.66 -6.28
N ALA A 102 -12.67 19.33 -7.42
CA ALA A 102 -13.29 19.51 -8.73
C ALA A 102 -14.54 18.63 -8.93
N ALA A 103 -14.54 17.41 -8.43
CA ALA A 103 -15.69 16.51 -8.49
C ALA A 103 -16.87 17.02 -7.65
N GLY A 104 -16.59 17.67 -6.54
CA GLY A 104 -17.59 18.06 -5.55
C GLY A 104 -18.28 16.85 -4.89
N GLY A 105 -19.03 17.07 -3.85
CA GLY A 105 -19.79 16.01 -3.20
C GLY A 105 -19.04 15.25 -2.11
N SER A 106 -19.08 13.92 -2.16
CA SER A 106 -18.51 13.07 -1.11
C SER A 106 -17.00 13.18 -0.99
N ARG A 107 -16.51 13.27 0.24
CA ARG A 107 -15.08 13.16 0.58
C ARG A 107 -14.74 11.83 1.24
N ARG A 108 -15.70 10.89 1.21
CA ARG A 108 -15.49 9.55 1.74
C ARG A 108 -14.34 8.87 1.02
N ALA A 109 -13.48 8.27 1.81
CA ALA A 109 -12.33 7.52 1.33
C ALA A 109 -12.07 6.36 2.27
N ARG A 110 -11.31 5.38 1.80
CA ARG A 110 -10.81 4.30 2.65
C ARG A 110 -9.40 3.92 2.26
N TYR A 111 -8.59 3.58 3.23
CA TYR A 111 -7.39 2.78 2.99
C TYR A 111 -7.77 1.32 2.82
N VAL A 112 -7.10 0.67 1.89
CA VAL A 112 -7.15 -0.79 1.70
C VAL A 112 -5.74 -1.32 1.87
N CYS A 113 -5.58 -2.37 2.66
CA CYS A 113 -4.32 -3.09 2.80
C CYS A 113 -4.57 -4.57 2.56
N VAL A 114 -3.83 -5.15 1.66
CA VAL A 114 -3.81 -6.60 1.41
C VAL A 114 -2.44 -7.14 1.74
N ILE A 115 -2.41 -8.20 2.54
CA ILE A 115 -1.22 -8.96 2.88
C ILE A 115 -1.30 -10.33 2.22
N ALA A 116 -0.28 -10.71 1.47
CA ALA A 116 -0.09 -12.05 0.92
C ALA A 116 1.08 -12.72 1.64
N LEU A 117 0.83 -13.88 2.23
CA LEU A 117 1.84 -14.73 2.87
C LEU A 117 2.00 -16.01 2.05
N ILE A 118 3.23 -16.39 1.73
CA ILE A 118 3.56 -17.71 1.20
C ILE A 118 4.36 -18.45 2.27
N ASP A 119 3.81 -19.50 2.80
CA ASP A 119 4.36 -20.25 3.92
C ASP A 119 5.47 -21.23 3.52
N GLU A 120 5.96 -22.02 4.50
CA GLU A 120 7.01 -23.01 4.26
C GLU A 120 6.60 -24.09 3.24
N ALA A 121 5.32 -24.47 3.26
CA ALA A 121 4.76 -25.45 2.33
C ALA A 121 4.53 -24.90 0.92
N GLY A 122 4.63 -23.57 0.76
CA GLY A 122 4.34 -22.87 -0.50
C GLY A 122 2.84 -22.55 -0.66
N GLU A 123 2.05 -22.68 0.41
CA GLU A 123 0.63 -22.31 0.38
C GLU A 123 0.48 -20.79 0.49
N GLU A 124 -0.47 -20.25 -0.27
CA GLU A 124 -0.75 -18.83 -0.33
C GLU A 124 -1.91 -18.46 0.60
N HIS A 125 -1.69 -17.48 1.46
CA HIS A 125 -2.69 -16.94 2.37
C HIS A 125 -2.83 -15.45 2.11
N VAL A 126 -4.08 -14.99 1.95
CA VAL A 126 -4.38 -13.57 1.67
C VAL A 126 -5.27 -13.01 2.77
N PHE A 127 -4.89 -11.84 3.27
CA PHE A 127 -5.63 -11.10 4.29
C PHE A 127 -5.89 -9.69 3.77
N GLU A 128 -7.11 -9.20 3.93
CA GLU A 128 -7.49 -7.84 3.55
C GLU A 128 -8.08 -7.11 4.76
N ALA A 129 -7.74 -5.85 4.90
CA ALA A 129 -8.32 -4.94 5.86
C ALA A 129 -8.56 -3.57 5.23
N THR A 130 -9.58 -2.88 5.72
CA THR A 130 -9.90 -1.51 5.31
C THR A 130 -9.99 -0.59 6.53
N CYS A 131 -9.65 0.68 6.30
CA CYS A 131 -9.85 1.75 7.27
C CYS A 131 -10.69 2.82 6.59
N GLU A 132 -11.94 2.91 7.01
CA GLU A 132 -12.90 3.90 6.48
C GLU A 132 -12.63 5.29 7.07
N GLY A 133 -12.88 6.33 6.30
CA GLY A 133 -12.67 7.70 6.73
C GLY A 133 -13.09 8.70 5.67
N GLU A 134 -12.56 9.90 5.78
CA GLU A 134 -12.78 10.96 4.80
C GLU A 134 -11.53 11.81 4.58
N LEU A 135 -11.48 12.46 3.43
CA LEU A 135 -10.43 13.40 3.10
C LEU A 135 -10.80 14.83 3.57
N VAL A 136 -9.81 15.51 4.15
CA VAL A 136 -9.85 16.97 4.34
C VAL A 136 -9.05 17.63 3.21
N LEU A 137 -9.53 18.79 2.73
CA LEU A 137 -8.87 19.48 1.61
C LEU A 137 -7.57 20.18 2.00
N GLU A 138 -7.37 20.43 3.30
CA GLU A 138 -6.14 20.99 3.84
C GLU A 138 -5.36 19.91 4.57
N ALA A 139 -4.20 19.56 4.05
CA ALA A 139 -3.28 18.61 4.68
C ALA A 139 -2.86 19.10 6.07
N ARG A 140 -2.82 18.21 7.07
CA ARG A 140 -2.48 18.50 8.46
C ARG A 140 -1.49 17.48 9.02
N GLY A 141 -0.62 17.97 9.93
CA GLY A 141 0.35 17.13 10.62
C GLY A 141 1.57 16.80 9.79
N ASP A 142 2.55 16.23 10.45
CA ASP A 142 3.89 15.92 9.93
C ASP A 142 4.22 14.43 10.11
N GLY A 143 3.27 13.64 10.62
CA GLY A 143 3.42 12.20 10.82
C GLY A 143 2.87 11.39 9.65
N GLY A 144 3.30 10.13 9.56
CA GLY A 144 2.87 9.24 8.49
C GLY A 144 3.55 9.52 7.15
N PHE A 145 2.94 9.03 6.08
CA PHE A 145 3.40 9.18 4.69
C PHE A 145 2.21 9.10 3.72
N GLY A 146 2.45 9.35 2.44
CA GLY A 146 1.43 9.24 1.41
C GLY A 146 0.24 10.19 1.63
N TYR A 147 -0.94 9.64 1.82
CA TYR A 147 -2.20 10.39 1.96
C TYR A 147 -2.59 10.71 3.40
N ASP A 148 -1.80 10.27 4.38
CA ASP A 148 -2.08 10.44 5.81
C ASP A 148 -2.35 11.89 6.22
N PRO A 149 -1.65 12.91 5.69
CA PRO A 149 -1.90 14.30 6.07
C PRO A 149 -3.31 14.81 5.77
N ALA A 150 -4.04 14.15 4.88
CA ALA A 150 -5.39 14.55 4.51
C ALA A 150 -6.47 13.52 4.88
N PHE A 151 -6.09 12.36 5.40
CA PHE A 151 -7.03 11.30 5.76
C PHE A 151 -7.43 11.37 7.24
N VAL A 152 -8.73 11.39 7.50
CA VAL A 152 -9.31 11.34 8.84
C VAL A 152 -10.10 10.06 8.99
N PRO A 153 -9.60 9.08 9.77
CA PRO A 153 -10.29 7.82 9.97
C PRO A 153 -11.59 8.01 10.76
N ASP A 154 -12.55 7.14 10.50
CA ASP A 154 -13.78 7.08 11.27
C ASP A 154 -13.50 6.54 12.69
N GLY A 155 -14.04 7.20 13.68
CA GLY A 155 -14.15 6.74 15.06
C GLY A 155 -13.12 6.70 15.95
#